data_db15445aafcb19f894788e0435a4f40c
#
_entry.id   db15445aafcb19f894788e0435a4f40c
#
_cell.length_a   1.000
_cell.length_b   1.000
_cell.length_c   1.000
_cell.angle_alpha   90.00
_cell.angle_beta   90.00
_cell.angle_gamma   90.00
#
_symmetry.space_group_name_H-M   'P 1'
#
loop_
_entity.id
_entity.type
_entity.pdbx_description
1 polymer ?
#
loop_
_entity_poly.entity_id
_entity_poly.type
_entity_poly.pdbx_seq_one_letter_code
_entity_poly.pdbx_strand_id
1 'polypeptide(L)'
;MKIAVVADKKSGHLTQCLGLRDVIQDYDHEKDVLFLGKDFISLPGFLEKLFTFFKENFYLFILRLLNPSIGDKKYDLVICSGSRTVMPAYLVSIKTKAKIVYIGTPKFRVMKKFNGIISTKEDISSAFKVISTVIPPTKFKPYSKKIEPKKQSLVMLGGDGSGYDYGEKDWYRLSYEFKNINTTFLNSRRTPKFAWTNLKAVSYTHLRAHETSG
;
A
#
# COMPACT_ATOMS: atom_id res chain seq x y z
N MET A 1 -11.64 -19.33 -7.76
CA MET A 1 -10.60 -19.07 -6.73
C MET A 1 -11.12 -18.01 -5.77
N LYS A 2 -11.08 -18.24 -4.46
CA LYS A 2 -11.49 -17.25 -3.45
C LYS A 2 -10.25 -16.50 -2.93
N ILE A 3 -10.27 -15.17 -3.03
CA ILE A 3 -9.14 -14.33 -2.63
C ILE A 3 -9.51 -13.51 -1.40
N ALA A 4 -8.71 -13.63 -0.34
CA ALA A 4 -8.76 -12.72 0.80
C ALA A 4 -7.69 -11.63 0.67
N VAL A 5 -8.08 -10.37 0.82
CA VAL A 5 -7.18 -9.24 0.95
C VAL A 5 -7.16 -8.82 2.42
N VAL A 6 -6.00 -8.94 3.09
CA VAL A 6 -5.83 -8.47 4.47
C VAL A 6 -5.20 -7.08 4.43
N ALA A 7 -5.99 -6.06 4.83
CA ALA A 7 -5.62 -4.66 4.69
C ALA A 7 -5.62 -3.91 6.02
N ASP A 8 -4.74 -2.92 6.13
CA ASP A 8 -4.79 -1.88 7.16
C ASP A 8 -5.52 -0.62 6.60
N LYS A 9 -5.66 0.41 7.45
CA LYS A 9 -6.33 1.66 7.06
C LYS A 9 -5.51 2.53 6.08
N LYS A 10 -4.32 2.08 5.64
CA LYS A 10 -3.48 2.84 4.72
C LYS A 10 -3.93 2.58 3.28
N SER A 11 -4.44 3.62 2.63
CA SER A 11 -4.95 3.54 1.26
C SER A 11 -3.93 2.98 0.25
N GLY A 12 -2.64 3.32 0.40
CA GLY A 12 -1.57 2.80 -0.46
C GLY A 12 -1.42 1.28 -0.39
N HIS A 13 -1.47 0.69 0.81
CA HIS A 13 -1.39 -0.76 0.99
C HIS A 13 -2.60 -1.46 0.37
N LEU A 14 -3.80 -0.93 0.63
CA LEU A 14 -5.02 -1.47 0.04
C LEU A 14 -5.00 -1.40 -1.49
N THR A 15 -4.60 -0.25 -2.05
CA THR A 15 -4.50 -0.06 -3.52
C THR A 15 -3.56 -1.06 -4.18
N GLN A 16 -2.42 -1.37 -3.54
CA GLN A 16 -1.48 -2.39 -4.02
C GLN A 16 -2.09 -3.79 -4.00
N CYS A 17 -2.75 -4.16 -2.91
CA CYS A 17 -3.41 -5.46 -2.80
C CYS A 17 -4.54 -5.61 -3.82
N LEU A 18 -5.36 -4.57 -4.00
CA LEU A 18 -6.43 -4.57 -4.99
C LEU A 18 -5.89 -4.63 -6.43
N GLY A 19 -4.78 -3.93 -6.71
CA GLY A 19 -4.12 -4.00 -8.02
C GLY A 19 -3.66 -5.41 -8.37
N LEU A 20 -2.98 -6.09 -7.46
CA LEU A 20 -2.57 -7.49 -7.68
C LEU A 20 -3.78 -8.40 -7.85
N ARG A 21 -4.80 -8.23 -6.99
CA ARG A 21 -6.05 -8.98 -7.11
C ARG A 21 -6.68 -8.81 -8.49
N ASP A 22 -6.77 -7.57 -9.00
CA ASP A 22 -7.44 -7.26 -10.25
C ASP A 22 -6.66 -7.79 -11.46
N VAL A 23 -5.32 -7.90 -11.40
CA VAL A 23 -4.51 -8.58 -12.41
C VAL A 23 -4.77 -10.08 -12.45
N ILE A 24 -4.99 -10.71 -11.29
CA ILE A 24 -5.28 -12.14 -11.21
C ILE A 24 -6.73 -12.44 -11.68
N GLN A 25 -7.57 -11.43 -11.76
CA GLN A 25 -9.03 -11.52 -11.87
C GLN A 25 -9.63 -11.43 -13.27
N ASP A 26 -8.91 -11.65 -14.32
CA ASP A 26 -9.56 -11.93 -15.63
C ASP A 26 -10.50 -13.16 -15.59
N TYR A 27 -10.65 -13.76 -14.41
CA TYR A 27 -11.52 -14.89 -14.10
C TYR A 27 -12.47 -14.52 -12.95
N ASP A 28 -13.72 -14.98 -13.03
CA ASP A 28 -14.81 -14.73 -12.06
C ASP A 28 -14.47 -15.30 -10.66
N HIS A 29 -14.07 -14.45 -9.73
CA HIS A 29 -13.60 -14.87 -8.41
C HIS A 29 -14.31 -14.14 -7.27
N GLU A 30 -14.75 -14.90 -6.27
CA GLU A 30 -15.30 -14.38 -5.02
C GLU A 30 -14.22 -13.61 -4.21
N LYS A 31 -14.56 -12.44 -3.70
CA LYS A 31 -13.63 -11.46 -3.13
C LYS A 31 -14.02 -11.10 -1.72
N ASP A 32 -13.10 -11.26 -0.79
CA ASP A 32 -13.25 -10.75 0.56
C ASP A 32 -12.12 -9.79 0.91
N VAL A 33 -12.46 -8.64 1.49
CA VAL A 33 -11.48 -7.70 2.06
C VAL A 33 -11.66 -7.71 3.56
N LEU A 34 -10.61 -8.16 4.27
CA LEU A 34 -10.56 -8.24 5.72
C LEU A 34 -9.77 -7.05 6.28
N PHE A 35 -10.43 -6.15 6.99
CA PHE A 35 -9.80 -4.97 7.56
C PHE A 35 -9.35 -5.19 9.00
N LEU A 36 -8.09 -4.83 9.29
CA LEU A 36 -7.58 -4.78 10.66
C LEU A 36 -8.38 -3.77 11.51
N GLY A 37 -8.81 -4.20 12.68
CA GLY A 37 -9.59 -3.41 13.62
C GLY A 37 -11.11 -3.39 13.36
N LYS A 38 -11.58 -3.99 12.25
CA LYS A 38 -12.99 -4.25 11.96
C LYS A 38 -13.26 -5.75 11.94
N ASP A 39 -12.64 -6.44 11.00
CA ASP A 39 -12.84 -7.88 10.78
C ASP A 39 -11.77 -8.74 11.48
N PHE A 40 -10.77 -8.08 12.06
CA PHE A 40 -9.62 -8.71 12.66
C PHE A 40 -9.12 -7.95 13.89
N ILE A 41 -9.11 -8.58 15.07
CA ILE A 41 -8.53 -8.01 16.28
C ILE A 41 -7.02 -8.18 16.24
N SER A 42 -6.29 -7.06 16.17
CA SER A 42 -4.82 -7.03 16.20
C SER A 42 -4.31 -6.48 17.53
N LEU A 43 -3.11 -6.92 17.93
CA LEU A 43 -2.45 -6.36 19.11
C LEU A 43 -1.98 -4.91 18.85
N PRO A 44 -1.82 -4.11 19.93
CA PRO A 44 -1.17 -2.81 19.83
C PRO A 44 0.21 -2.90 19.17
N GLY A 45 0.57 -1.93 18.35
CA GLY A 45 1.74 -2.01 17.46
C GLY A 45 3.10 -2.26 18.17
N PHE A 46 3.25 -1.86 19.44
CA PHE A 46 4.47 -2.14 20.20
C PHE A 46 4.56 -3.61 20.63
N LEU A 47 3.45 -4.23 21.05
CA LEU A 47 3.37 -5.65 21.37
C LEU A 47 3.54 -6.51 20.10
N GLU A 48 2.95 -6.07 19.00
CA GLU A 48 3.12 -6.71 17.70
C GLU A 48 4.59 -6.82 17.30
N LYS A 49 5.36 -5.72 17.42
CA LYS A 49 6.80 -5.70 17.14
C LYS A 49 7.57 -6.65 18.08
N LEU A 50 7.27 -6.60 19.36
CA LEU A 50 7.91 -7.44 20.37
C LEU A 50 7.70 -8.93 20.09
N PHE A 51 6.47 -9.35 19.86
CA PHE A 51 6.16 -10.76 19.62
C PHE A 51 6.60 -11.26 18.24
N THR A 52 6.56 -10.43 17.23
CA THR A 52 7.06 -10.80 15.88
C THR A 52 8.57 -11.05 15.91
N PHE A 53 9.30 -10.33 16.76
CA PHE A 53 10.75 -10.48 16.88
C PHE A 53 11.15 -11.70 17.72
N PHE A 54 10.48 -11.95 18.85
CA PHE A 54 10.94 -12.94 19.83
C PHE A 54 10.22 -14.29 19.77
N LYS A 55 8.92 -14.34 19.49
CA LYS A 55 8.12 -15.58 19.58
C LYS A 55 6.95 -15.59 18.58
N GLU A 56 7.26 -15.81 17.32
CA GLU A 56 6.27 -15.92 16.23
C GLU A 56 5.10 -16.85 16.55
N ASN A 57 5.39 -18.05 17.08
CA ASN A 57 4.37 -19.04 17.41
C ASN A 57 3.45 -18.58 18.56
N PHE A 58 3.98 -17.87 19.54
CA PHE A 58 3.21 -17.31 20.63
C PHE A 58 2.28 -16.18 20.15
N TYR A 59 2.78 -15.33 19.25
CA TYR A 59 1.95 -14.31 18.65
C TYR A 59 0.80 -14.90 17.82
N LEU A 60 1.07 -15.93 17.03
CA LEU A 60 0.03 -16.66 16.29
C LEU A 60 -1.00 -17.30 17.22
N PHE A 61 -0.58 -17.84 18.33
CA PHE A 61 -1.48 -18.41 19.34
C PHE A 61 -2.43 -17.34 19.90
N ILE A 62 -1.91 -16.19 20.31
CA ILE A 62 -2.73 -15.07 20.79
C ILE A 62 -3.70 -14.59 19.71
N LEU A 63 -3.21 -14.36 18.50
CA LEU A 63 -4.07 -13.93 17.38
C LEU A 63 -5.19 -14.94 17.08
N ARG A 64 -4.90 -16.24 17.22
CA ARG A 64 -5.89 -17.30 17.04
C ARG A 64 -6.98 -17.27 18.11
N LEU A 65 -6.60 -17.00 19.36
CA LEU A 65 -7.57 -16.85 20.46
C LEU A 65 -8.46 -15.62 20.27
N LEU A 66 -7.87 -14.49 19.86
CA LEU A 66 -8.61 -13.24 19.64
C LEU A 66 -9.52 -13.27 18.40
N ASN A 67 -9.29 -14.20 17.49
CA ASN A 67 -10.00 -14.26 16.21
C ASN A 67 -10.46 -15.70 15.91
N PRO A 68 -11.38 -16.27 16.72
CA PRO A 68 -11.79 -17.67 16.57
C PRO A 68 -12.50 -17.95 15.25
N SER A 69 -13.31 -17.02 14.75
CA SER A 69 -14.11 -17.14 13.51
C SER A 69 -13.28 -17.02 12.22
N ILE A 70 -12.01 -16.63 12.30
CA ILE A 70 -11.15 -16.65 11.14
C ILE A 70 -10.89 -18.10 10.73
N GLY A 71 -11.27 -18.45 9.51
CA GLY A 71 -11.16 -19.80 8.96
C GLY A 71 -12.49 -20.48 8.70
N ASP A 72 -13.62 -19.88 9.08
CA ASP A 72 -14.95 -20.35 8.71
C ASP A 72 -15.17 -20.22 7.19
N LYS A 73 -14.54 -19.21 6.57
CA LYS A 73 -14.46 -19.06 5.12
C LYS A 73 -13.21 -19.75 4.57
N LYS A 74 -13.35 -20.44 3.44
CA LYS A 74 -12.22 -21.03 2.73
C LYS A 74 -11.68 -20.02 1.70
N TYR A 75 -10.37 -19.86 1.68
CA TYR A 75 -9.65 -19.06 0.68
C TYR A 75 -8.58 -19.90 0.00
N ASP A 76 -8.28 -19.56 -1.25
CA ASP A 76 -7.22 -20.17 -2.05
C ASP A 76 -5.96 -19.31 -2.03
N LEU A 77 -6.15 -17.99 -1.90
CA LEU A 77 -5.07 -17.00 -1.89
C LEU A 77 -5.35 -15.90 -0.87
N VAL A 78 -4.30 -15.54 -0.13
CA VAL A 78 -4.28 -14.38 0.78
C VAL A 78 -3.29 -13.37 0.24
N ILE A 79 -3.71 -12.11 0.05
CA ILE A 79 -2.88 -11.00 -0.38
C ILE A 79 -2.80 -9.99 0.75
N CYS A 80 -1.58 -9.51 1.06
CA CYS A 80 -1.40 -8.47 2.07
C CYS A 80 -0.26 -7.50 1.71
N SER A 81 -0.31 -6.29 2.27
CA SER A 81 0.72 -5.26 2.17
C SER A 81 0.78 -4.43 3.45
N GLY A 82 2.00 -4.06 3.85
CA GLY A 82 2.26 -3.36 5.10
C GLY A 82 2.60 -4.29 6.27
N SER A 83 3.48 -3.81 7.17
CA SER A 83 4.03 -4.65 8.24
C SER A 83 2.97 -5.20 9.21
N ARG A 84 1.94 -4.43 9.51
CA ARG A 84 0.86 -4.82 10.45
C ARG A 84 -0.05 -5.92 9.92
N THR A 85 -0.10 -6.13 8.60
CA THR A 85 -0.96 -7.15 7.99
C THR A 85 -0.28 -8.52 7.91
N VAL A 86 1.03 -8.59 8.12
CA VAL A 86 1.85 -9.81 7.92
C VAL A 86 1.37 -10.97 8.78
N MET A 87 1.28 -10.80 10.09
CA MET A 87 0.90 -11.88 11.00
C MET A 87 -0.59 -12.23 10.89
N PRO A 88 -1.52 -11.25 10.81
CA PRO A 88 -2.92 -11.52 10.49
C PRO A 88 -3.11 -12.32 9.21
N ALA A 89 -2.48 -11.91 8.12
CA ALA A 89 -2.56 -12.61 6.83
C ALA A 89 -1.98 -14.03 6.92
N TYR A 90 -0.89 -14.21 7.65
CA TYR A 90 -0.30 -15.52 7.88
C TYR A 90 -1.24 -16.44 8.68
N LEU A 91 -1.92 -15.91 9.71
CA LEU A 91 -2.94 -16.66 10.43
C LEU A 91 -4.09 -17.11 9.52
N VAL A 92 -4.62 -16.21 8.68
CA VAL A 92 -5.66 -16.55 7.70
C VAL A 92 -5.16 -17.67 6.79
N SER A 93 -3.95 -17.51 6.22
CA SER A 93 -3.34 -18.51 5.34
C SER A 93 -3.24 -19.90 6.00
N ILE A 94 -2.76 -19.98 7.24
CA ILE A 94 -2.65 -21.25 7.98
C ILE A 94 -4.03 -21.88 8.21
N LYS A 95 -4.99 -21.11 8.72
CA LYS A 95 -6.32 -21.60 9.06
C LYS A 95 -7.10 -22.10 7.82
N THR A 96 -6.94 -21.41 6.69
CA THR A 96 -7.65 -21.73 5.45
C THR A 96 -6.85 -22.63 4.50
N LYS A 97 -5.57 -22.89 4.82
CA LYS A 97 -4.59 -23.58 3.95
C LYS A 97 -4.37 -22.85 2.60
N ALA A 98 -4.64 -21.55 2.58
CA ALA A 98 -4.47 -20.71 1.40
C ALA A 98 -3.00 -20.38 1.13
N LYS A 99 -2.63 -20.19 -0.14
CA LYS A 99 -1.36 -19.56 -0.49
C LYS A 99 -1.33 -18.12 -0.03
N ILE A 100 -0.14 -17.57 0.30
CA ILE A 100 0.01 -16.20 0.76
C ILE A 100 1.04 -15.44 -0.07
N VAL A 101 0.66 -14.23 -0.49
CA VAL A 101 1.50 -13.29 -1.22
C VAL A 101 1.54 -11.96 -0.49
N TYR A 102 2.75 -11.42 -0.32
CA TYR A 102 2.99 -10.12 0.28
C TYR A 102 3.47 -9.12 -0.77
N ILE A 103 3.03 -7.87 -0.66
CA ILE A 103 3.48 -6.77 -1.52
C ILE A 103 4.28 -5.78 -0.66
N GLY A 104 5.56 -5.60 -1.00
CA GLY A 104 6.48 -4.70 -0.33
C GLY A 104 7.81 -5.36 0.03
N THR A 105 8.67 -4.62 0.74
CA THR A 105 9.98 -5.13 1.18
C THR A 105 9.82 -6.09 2.37
N PRO A 106 10.34 -7.33 2.29
CA PRO A 106 10.27 -8.27 3.40
C PRO A 106 11.11 -7.79 4.59
N LYS A 107 10.53 -7.87 5.80
CA LYS A 107 11.18 -7.44 7.05
C LYS A 107 11.17 -8.50 8.14
N PHE A 108 10.27 -9.48 8.07
CA PHE A 108 10.04 -10.43 9.14
C PHE A 108 10.45 -11.85 8.71
N ARG A 109 10.99 -12.60 9.66
CA ARG A 109 11.44 -13.98 9.41
C ARG A 109 10.31 -14.89 8.91
N VAL A 110 9.09 -14.69 9.41
CA VAL A 110 7.89 -15.46 9.00
C VAL A 110 7.63 -15.38 7.50
N MET A 111 8.02 -14.29 6.85
CA MET A 111 7.80 -14.09 5.42
C MET A 111 8.59 -15.06 4.53
N LYS A 112 9.61 -15.75 5.08
CA LYS A 112 10.27 -16.88 4.40
C LYS A 112 9.33 -18.05 4.12
N LYS A 113 8.23 -18.15 4.87
CA LYS A 113 7.19 -19.17 4.70
C LYS A 113 6.13 -18.79 3.68
N PHE A 114 6.17 -17.56 3.15
CA PHE A 114 5.20 -17.07 2.17
C PHE A 114 5.45 -17.69 0.79
N ASN A 115 4.40 -17.85 0.02
CA ASN A 115 4.45 -18.42 -1.32
C ASN A 115 5.06 -17.46 -2.34
N GLY A 116 4.96 -16.15 -2.09
CA GLY A 116 5.57 -15.12 -2.93
C GLY A 116 5.61 -13.76 -2.26
N ILE A 117 6.57 -12.94 -2.68
CA ILE A 117 6.72 -11.54 -2.28
C ILE A 117 6.92 -10.74 -3.55
N ILE A 118 6.11 -9.70 -3.75
CA ILE A 118 6.27 -8.75 -4.85
C ILE A 118 6.92 -7.50 -4.30
N SER A 119 8.10 -7.14 -4.79
CA SER A 119 8.86 -5.99 -4.30
C SER A 119 9.45 -5.16 -5.43
N THR A 120 9.54 -3.85 -5.20
CA THR A 120 10.28 -2.93 -6.08
C THR A 120 11.75 -2.80 -5.68
N LYS A 121 12.17 -3.47 -4.61
CA LYS A 121 13.55 -3.47 -4.16
C LYS A 121 14.29 -4.65 -4.78
N GLU A 122 15.43 -4.39 -5.39
CA GLU A 122 16.23 -5.40 -6.09
C GLU A 122 17.07 -6.25 -5.13
N ASP A 123 17.73 -5.62 -4.15
CA ASP A 123 18.64 -6.29 -3.22
C ASP A 123 17.89 -6.97 -2.07
N ILE A 124 17.18 -8.05 -2.36
CA ILE A 124 16.51 -8.85 -1.35
C ILE A 124 17.19 -10.21 -1.25
N SER A 125 17.45 -10.63 0.00
CA SER A 125 18.04 -11.94 0.29
C SER A 125 17.30 -13.08 -0.44
N SER A 126 18.06 -14.00 -1.04
CA SER A 126 17.56 -15.22 -1.70
C SER A 126 16.76 -16.16 -0.77
N ALA A 127 16.80 -15.90 0.55
CA ALA A 127 15.98 -16.63 1.52
C ALA A 127 14.46 -16.36 1.37
N PHE A 128 14.07 -15.34 0.58
CA PHE A 128 12.70 -15.01 0.28
C PHE A 128 12.36 -15.35 -1.16
N LYS A 129 11.12 -15.79 -1.40
CA LYS A 129 10.59 -16.01 -2.76
C LYS A 129 10.11 -14.68 -3.33
N VAL A 130 10.97 -13.93 -4.00
CA VAL A 130 10.71 -12.57 -4.47
C VAL A 130 10.51 -12.52 -5.98
N ILE A 131 9.51 -11.74 -6.39
CA ILE A 131 9.31 -11.27 -7.75
C ILE A 131 9.59 -9.78 -7.73
N SER A 132 10.66 -9.34 -8.39
CA SER A 132 11.01 -7.92 -8.50
C SER A 132 10.17 -7.26 -9.58
N THR A 133 9.68 -6.05 -9.28
CA THR A 133 8.89 -5.23 -10.21
C THR A 133 9.40 -3.80 -10.19
N VAL A 134 9.34 -3.10 -11.33
CA VAL A 134 9.76 -1.69 -11.41
C VAL A 134 8.84 -0.78 -10.59
N ILE A 135 7.53 -1.07 -10.62
CA ILE A 135 6.52 -0.33 -9.86
C ILE A 135 5.68 -1.32 -9.03
N PRO A 136 5.16 -0.90 -7.87
CA PRO A 136 4.26 -1.74 -7.11
C PRO A 136 2.95 -1.96 -7.87
N PRO A 137 2.27 -3.11 -7.71
CA PRO A 137 0.94 -3.33 -8.25
C PRO A 137 0.00 -2.19 -7.85
N THR A 138 -0.89 -1.79 -8.76
CA THR A 138 -1.87 -0.73 -8.50
C THR A 138 -3.19 -1.06 -9.18
N LYS A 139 -4.30 -0.61 -8.57
CA LYS A 139 -5.64 -0.74 -9.17
C LYS A 139 -5.85 0.17 -10.39
N PHE A 140 -4.96 1.11 -10.63
CA PHE A 140 -5.07 2.03 -11.76
C PHE A 140 -4.67 1.33 -13.05
N LYS A 141 -5.60 1.27 -14.01
CA LYS A 141 -5.32 0.75 -15.35
C LYS A 141 -4.53 1.81 -16.15
N PRO A 142 -3.57 1.39 -16.98
CA PRO A 142 -2.93 2.30 -17.92
C PRO A 142 -3.99 2.96 -18.82
N TYR A 143 -3.81 4.24 -19.10
CA TYR A 143 -4.69 4.95 -20.04
C TYR A 143 -4.40 4.47 -21.46
N SER A 144 -5.37 3.84 -22.10
CA SER A 144 -5.19 3.19 -23.41
C SER A 144 -5.29 4.14 -24.62
N LYS A 145 -5.78 5.37 -24.41
CA LYS A 145 -5.85 6.36 -25.51
C LYS A 145 -4.49 7.01 -25.70
N LYS A 146 -4.01 7.12 -26.95
CA LYS A 146 -2.90 7.99 -27.30
C LYS A 146 -3.27 9.41 -26.88
N ILE A 147 -2.57 9.93 -25.86
CA ILE A 147 -2.69 11.32 -25.44
C ILE A 147 -1.69 12.08 -26.32
N GLU A 148 -2.18 13.00 -27.12
CA GLU A 148 -1.29 13.95 -27.79
C GLU A 148 -0.57 14.79 -26.72
N PRO A 149 0.77 14.92 -26.81
CA PRO A 149 1.52 15.67 -25.83
C PRO A 149 1.09 17.15 -25.87
N LYS A 150 0.36 17.57 -24.84
CA LYS A 150 0.07 18.99 -24.64
C LYS A 150 1.33 19.69 -24.12
N LYS A 151 1.61 20.90 -24.60
CA LYS A 151 2.70 21.76 -24.10
C LYS A 151 2.37 22.30 -22.69
N GLN A 152 2.08 21.40 -21.74
CA GLN A 152 1.71 21.74 -20.37
C GLN A 152 2.33 20.73 -19.44
N SER A 153 2.99 21.20 -18.40
CA SER A 153 3.59 20.37 -17.37
C SER A 153 2.56 20.05 -16.29
N LEU A 154 2.58 18.82 -15.78
CA LEU A 154 1.82 18.39 -14.62
C LEU A 154 2.78 18.07 -13.47
N VAL A 155 2.64 18.78 -12.35
CA VAL A 155 3.43 18.56 -11.15
C VAL A 155 2.53 18.01 -10.03
N MET A 156 2.82 16.80 -9.58
CA MET A 156 2.11 16.17 -8.47
C MET A 156 2.87 16.43 -7.17
N LEU A 157 2.25 17.20 -6.28
CA LEU A 157 2.84 17.60 -5.01
C LEU A 157 2.61 16.51 -3.96
N GLY A 158 3.69 15.99 -3.42
CA GLY A 158 3.67 15.11 -2.26
C GLY A 158 3.63 15.90 -0.95
N GLY A 159 4.46 15.53 -0.04
CA GLY A 159 4.72 16.10 1.28
C GLY A 159 5.56 15.14 2.09
N ASP A 160 5.79 15.44 3.35
CA ASP A 160 6.64 14.66 4.22
C ASP A 160 6.25 13.18 4.28
N GLY A 161 7.25 12.33 4.33
CA GLY A 161 7.04 10.89 4.46
C GLY A 161 8.19 10.07 3.90
N SER A 162 8.26 8.81 4.34
CA SER A 162 9.28 7.84 3.92
C SER A 162 10.73 8.30 4.14
N GLY A 163 10.97 9.15 5.15
CA GLY A 163 12.29 9.70 5.46
C GLY A 163 12.63 11.01 4.72
N TYR A 164 11.71 11.54 3.95
CA TYR A 164 11.83 12.87 3.35
C TYR A 164 11.02 13.89 4.16
N ASP A 165 11.66 15.00 4.46
CA ASP A 165 11.10 16.15 5.18
C ASP A 165 11.37 17.41 4.36
N TYR A 166 10.30 18.12 3.99
CA TYR A 166 10.38 19.30 3.13
C TYR A 166 10.19 20.56 3.97
N GLY A 167 11.26 21.30 4.16
CA GLY A 167 11.21 22.58 4.83
C GLY A 167 10.52 23.67 4.01
N GLU A 168 10.19 24.77 4.66
CA GLU A 168 9.53 25.91 4.02
C GLU A 168 10.32 26.45 2.82
N LYS A 169 11.65 26.47 2.92
CA LYS A 169 12.56 26.89 1.83
C LYS A 169 12.43 26.04 0.57
N ASP A 170 12.18 24.72 0.72
CA ASP A 170 12.03 23.82 -0.43
C ASP A 170 10.76 24.13 -1.19
N TRP A 171 9.68 24.49 -0.49
CA TRP A 171 8.41 24.87 -1.10
C TRP A 171 8.50 26.24 -1.81
N TYR A 172 9.22 27.20 -1.25
CA TYR A 172 9.48 28.49 -1.93
C TYR A 172 10.33 28.30 -3.18
N ARG A 173 11.36 27.47 -3.11
CA ARG A 173 12.18 27.13 -4.28
C ARG A 173 11.35 26.50 -5.37
N LEU A 174 10.50 25.54 -5.03
CA LEU A 174 9.59 24.89 -5.99
C LEU A 174 8.68 25.93 -6.69
N SER A 175 8.08 26.84 -5.93
CA SER A 175 7.23 27.89 -6.52
C SER A 175 8.00 28.82 -7.46
N TYR A 176 9.22 29.14 -7.15
CA TYR A 176 10.09 29.97 -7.96
C TYR A 176 10.47 29.29 -9.29
N GLU A 177 10.88 28.03 -9.24
CA GLU A 177 11.27 27.23 -10.41
C GLU A 177 10.12 27.10 -11.44
N PHE A 178 8.89 27.05 -10.97
CA PHE A 178 7.72 26.89 -11.85
C PHE A 178 6.97 28.19 -12.19
N LYS A 179 7.49 29.35 -11.75
CA LYS A 179 6.82 30.66 -11.93
C LYS A 179 6.49 31.01 -13.39
N ASN A 180 7.34 30.63 -14.33
CA ASN A 180 7.22 30.97 -15.74
C ASN A 180 6.87 29.77 -16.64
N ILE A 181 6.48 28.64 -16.05
CA ILE A 181 6.15 27.43 -16.79
C ILE A 181 4.64 27.21 -16.75
N ASN A 182 4.04 26.93 -17.90
CA ASN A 182 2.63 26.56 -17.96
C ASN A 182 2.43 25.21 -17.28
N THR A 183 2.13 25.25 -15.98
CA THR A 183 2.11 24.08 -15.11
C THR A 183 0.78 23.94 -14.39
N THR A 184 0.23 22.73 -14.40
CA THR A 184 -0.89 22.35 -13.54
C THR A 184 -0.34 21.64 -12.29
N PHE A 185 -0.72 22.12 -11.12
CA PHE A 185 -0.35 21.48 -9.85
C PHE A 185 -1.49 20.61 -9.30
N LEU A 186 -1.17 19.41 -8.89
CA LEU A 186 -2.05 18.54 -8.10
C LEU A 186 -1.48 18.42 -6.69
N ASN A 187 -2.26 18.76 -5.68
CA ASN A 187 -1.89 18.58 -4.28
C ASN A 187 -2.31 17.20 -3.76
N SER A 188 -1.66 16.77 -2.69
CA SER A 188 -2.00 15.58 -1.92
C SER A 188 -2.40 15.95 -0.49
N ARG A 189 -2.92 14.99 0.28
CA ARG A 189 -3.19 15.18 1.71
C ARG A 189 -1.96 15.57 2.55
N ARG A 190 -0.76 15.33 2.03
CA ARG A 190 0.51 15.63 2.70
C ARG A 190 1.07 16.99 2.31
N THR A 191 0.53 17.63 1.27
CA THR A 191 0.98 18.95 0.83
C THR A 191 0.58 19.98 1.90
N PRO A 192 1.53 20.70 2.51
CA PRO A 192 1.23 21.72 3.53
C PRO A 192 0.33 22.82 2.95
N LYS A 193 -0.60 23.33 3.76
CA LYS A 193 -1.54 24.37 3.32
C LYS A 193 -0.85 25.62 2.82
N PHE A 194 0.21 26.08 3.51
CA PHE A 194 0.97 27.26 3.10
C PHE A 194 1.64 27.06 1.73
N ALA A 195 2.24 25.89 1.50
CA ALA A 195 2.87 25.54 0.23
C ALA A 195 1.85 25.58 -0.92
N TRP A 196 0.65 25.03 -0.70
CA TRP A 196 -0.42 25.07 -1.67
C TRP A 196 -0.89 26.48 -2.00
N THR A 197 -0.99 27.35 -0.99
CA THR A 197 -1.36 28.77 -1.17
C THR A 197 -0.33 29.53 -2.00
N ASN A 198 0.96 29.33 -1.73
CA ASN A 198 2.05 29.95 -2.48
C ASN A 198 2.09 29.49 -3.94
N LEU A 199 1.93 28.21 -4.20
CA LEU A 199 1.90 27.66 -5.55
C LEU A 199 0.69 28.12 -6.36
N LYS A 200 -0.46 28.31 -5.72
CA LYS A 200 -1.65 28.91 -6.34
C LYS A 200 -1.41 30.33 -6.84
N ALA A 201 -0.66 31.11 -6.11
CA ALA A 201 -0.35 32.50 -6.49
C ALA A 201 0.52 32.60 -7.75
N VAL A 202 1.26 31.54 -8.09
CA VAL A 202 2.15 31.52 -9.28
C VAL A 202 1.63 30.70 -10.46
N SER A 203 0.51 29.99 -10.30
CA SER A 203 -0.08 29.14 -11.35
C SER A 203 -1.48 29.61 -11.75
N TYR A 204 -1.71 29.78 -13.04
CA TYR A 204 -3.00 30.24 -13.59
C TYR A 204 -4.08 29.16 -13.72
N THR A 205 -3.75 27.87 -13.53
CA THR A 205 -4.71 26.77 -13.68
C THR A 205 -4.64 25.80 -12.51
N HIS A 206 -5.80 25.54 -11.89
CA HIS A 206 -5.92 24.66 -10.74
C HIS A 206 -6.89 23.52 -11.03
N LEU A 207 -6.39 22.27 -10.98
CA LEU A 207 -7.22 21.09 -10.80
C LEU A 207 -7.10 20.65 -9.35
N ARG A 208 -8.20 20.75 -8.59
CA ARG A 208 -8.32 20.02 -7.32
C ARG A 208 -8.41 18.53 -7.64
N ALA A 209 -7.53 17.72 -7.08
CA ALA A 209 -7.81 16.31 -6.97
C ALA A 209 -9.06 16.17 -6.09
N HIS A 210 -10.17 15.70 -6.64
CA HIS A 210 -11.35 15.36 -5.85
C HIS A 210 -10.91 14.31 -4.82
N GLU A 211 -10.99 14.67 -3.55
CA GLU A 211 -10.93 13.72 -2.47
C GLU A 211 -12.14 12.80 -2.66
N THR A 212 -11.91 11.59 -3.09
CA THR A 212 -12.90 10.54 -2.96
C THR A 212 -12.95 10.19 -1.48
N SER A 213 -13.79 10.92 -0.76
CA SER A 213 -14.30 10.53 0.54
C SER A 213 -15.19 9.32 0.33
N GLY A 214 -14.73 8.17 0.79
CA GLY A 214 -15.43 6.92 0.88
C GLY A 214 -14.92 6.16 2.09
#